data_adeaf9ff8cf35e482cd6baa5b0b05241
#
_entry.id   adeaf9ff8cf35e482cd6baa5b0b05241
#
_cell.length_a   1.000
_cell.length_b   1.000
_cell.length_c   1.000
_cell.angle_alpha   90.00
_cell.angle_beta   90.00
_cell.angle_gamma   90.00
#
_symmetry.space_group_name_H-M   'P 1'
#
loop_
_entity.id
_entity.type
_entity.pdbx_description
1 polymer ?
#
loop_
_entity_poly.entity_id
_entity_poly.type
_entity_poly.pdbx_seq_one_letter_code
_entity_poly.pdbx_strand_id
1 'polypeptide(L)'
;MDAAVLVHMREGKTFEDWEKLMLDLYDNRKEVEEGKIVYGKADDKTAIIMRFDFDPSEMAKRLNDLDVMEMVAEVVEKREMFSLSSMQR
;
A
#
# COMPACT_ATOMS: atom_id res chain seq x y z
N MET A 1 10.54 8.66 -6.16
CA MET A 1 10.08 7.50 -6.93
C MET A 1 8.59 7.30 -6.69
N ASP A 2 7.86 6.90 -7.71
CA ASP A 2 6.41 6.69 -7.61
C ASP A 2 6.06 5.25 -7.92
N ALA A 3 5.03 4.75 -7.27
CA ALA A 3 4.57 3.38 -7.50
C ALA A 3 3.07 3.27 -7.30
N ALA A 4 2.47 2.31 -8.01
CA ALA A 4 1.10 1.90 -7.80
C ALA A 4 1.09 0.43 -7.40
N VAL A 5 0.20 0.07 -6.49
CA VAL A 5 0.09 -1.30 -5.99
C VAL A 5 -1.36 -1.72 -6.01
N LEU A 6 -1.62 -2.87 -6.61
CA LEU A 6 -2.90 -3.56 -6.47
C LEU A 6 -2.79 -4.51 -5.28
N VAL A 7 -3.71 -4.41 -4.35
CA VAL A 7 -3.72 -5.21 -3.13
C VAL A 7 -4.94 -6.11 -3.15
N HIS A 8 -4.72 -7.41 -3.07
CA HIS A 8 -5.79 -8.41 -3.06
C HIS A 8 -5.96 -8.97 -1.66
N MET A 9 -7.16 -8.82 -1.09
CA MET A 9 -7.46 -9.27 0.27
C MET A 9 -7.68 -10.77 0.32
N ARG A 10 -7.34 -11.37 1.46
CA ARG A 10 -7.63 -12.78 1.71
C ARG A 10 -9.13 -12.98 1.84
N GLU A 11 -9.57 -14.20 1.61
CA GLU A 11 -10.95 -14.59 1.87
C GLU A 11 -11.29 -14.29 3.34
N GLY A 12 -12.47 -13.72 3.55
CA GLY A 12 -12.91 -13.31 4.88
C GLY A 12 -12.46 -11.92 5.31
N LYS A 13 -11.62 -11.27 4.51
CA LYS A 13 -11.16 -9.90 4.76
C LYS A 13 -11.73 -8.95 3.73
N THR A 14 -11.85 -7.67 4.10
CA THR A 14 -12.45 -6.65 3.25
C THR A 14 -11.51 -5.49 3.04
N PHE A 15 -11.87 -4.60 2.10
CA PHE A 15 -11.14 -3.36 1.87
C PHE A 15 -10.97 -2.57 3.18
N GLU A 16 -12.01 -2.50 4.01
CA GLU A 16 -11.99 -1.74 5.26
C GLU A 16 -10.98 -2.33 6.26
N ASP A 17 -10.83 -3.65 6.29
CA ASP A 17 -9.81 -4.30 7.11
C ASP A 17 -8.41 -3.87 6.68
N TRP A 18 -8.16 -3.84 5.37
CA TRP A 18 -6.89 -3.39 4.82
C TRP A 18 -6.66 -1.90 5.06
N GLU A 19 -7.67 -1.08 4.85
CA GLU A 19 -7.57 0.36 5.04
C GLU A 19 -7.13 0.70 6.46
N LYS A 20 -7.77 0.08 7.45
CA LYS A 20 -7.42 0.29 8.84
C LYS A 20 -5.97 -0.11 9.12
N LEU A 21 -5.56 -1.26 8.65
CA LEU A 21 -4.20 -1.74 8.81
C LEU A 21 -3.20 -0.78 8.17
N MET A 22 -3.44 -0.41 6.92
CA MET A 22 -2.56 0.47 6.15
C MET A 22 -2.40 1.82 6.85
N LEU A 23 -3.50 2.41 7.29
CA LEU A 23 -3.48 3.73 7.93
C LEU A 23 -2.76 3.72 9.29
N ASP A 24 -2.76 2.58 9.98
CA ASP A 24 -2.12 2.45 11.29
C ASP A 24 -0.63 2.11 11.21
N LEU A 25 -0.13 1.74 10.02
CA LEU A 25 1.28 1.41 9.83
C LEU A 25 2.11 2.67 9.55
N TYR A 26 3.25 2.79 10.26
CA TYR A 26 4.21 3.88 10.05
C TYR A 26 3.51 5.25 10.07
N ASP A 27 3.94 6.14 9.19
CA ASP A 27 3.37 7.48 9.02
C ASP A 27 2.35 7.53 7.88
N ASN A 28 1.77 6.39 7.51
CA ASN A 28 0.86 6.33 6.36
C ASN A 28 -0.31 7.30 6.47
N ARG A 29 -0.91 7.41 7.65
CA ARG A 29 -2.03 8.33 7.86
C ARG A 29 -1.64 9.78 7.55
N LYS A 30 -0.46 10.18 8.00
CA LYS A 30 0.09 11.51 7.73
C LYS A 30 0.39 11.68 6.24
N GLU A 31 0.97 10.65 5.62
CA GLU A 31 1.30 10.67 4.20
C GLU A 31 0.05 10.77 3.32
N VAL A 32 -1.06 10.17 3.74
CA VAL A 32 -2.35 10.35 3.06
C VAL A 32 -2.81 11.80 3.16
N GLU A 33 -2.72 12.39 4.33
CA GLU A 33 -3.09 13.81 4.52
C GLU A 33 -2.23 14.74 3.69
N GLU A 34 -0.97 14.40 3.49
CA GLU A 34 -0.02 15.20 2.70
C GLU A 34 -0.13 14.95 1.18
N GLY A 35 -0.97 14.01 0.76
CA GLY A 35 -1.11 13.66 -0.65
C GLY A 35 0.00 12.78 -1.21
N LYS A 36 0.88 12.26 -0.36
CA LYS A 36 1.94 11.33 -0.78
C LYS A 36 1.42 9.92 -1.02
N ILE A 37 0.29 9.59 -0.39
CA ILE A 37 -0.43 8.33 -0.61
C ILE A 37 -1.83 8.69 -1.06
N VAL A 38 -2.24 8.09 -2.17
CA VAL A 38 -3.63 8.15 -2.65
C VAL A 38 -4.08 6.71 -2.82
N TYR A 39 -5.23 6.37 -2.28
CA TYR A 39 -5.72 5.02 -2.38
C TYR A 39 -7.22 5.00 -2.59
N GLY A 40 -7.72 3.87 -3.04
CA GLY A 40 -9.13 3.69 -3.27
C GLY A 40 -9.51 2.23 -3.34
N LYS A 41 -10.81 2.02 -3.31
CA LYS A 41 -11.42 0.70 -3.39
C LYS A 41 -11.75 0.39 -4.84
N ALA A 42 -11.17 -0.70 -5.37
CA ALA A 42 -11.55 -1.19 -6.69
C ALA A 42 -12.79 -2.08 -6.59
N ASP A 43 -12.82 -2.96 -5.60
CA ASP A 43 -13.98 -3.75 -5.20
C ASP A 43 -13.80 -4.17 -3.74
N ASP A 44 -14.71 -4.98 -3.19
CA ASP A 44 -14.66 -5.37 -1.77
C ASP A 44 -13.39 -6.15 -1.40
N LYS A 45 -12.70 -6.71 -2.37
CA LYS A 45 -11.53 -7.56 -2.18
C LYS A 45 -10.25 -6.98 -2.77
N THR A 46 -10.31 -5.78 -3.38
CA THR A 46 -9.18 -5.21 -4.08
C THR A 46 -9.05 -3.72 -3.79
N ALA A 47 -7.86 -3.31 -3.38
CA ALA A 47 -7.53 -1.91 -3.21
C ALA A 47 -6.45 -1.50 -4.20
N ILE A 48 -6.44 -0.22 -4.52
CA ILE A 48 -5.37 0.41 -5.30
C ILE A 48 -4.74 1.45 -4.40
N ILE A 49 -3.43 1.41 -4.26
CA ILE A 49 -2.69 2.42 -3.51
C ILE A 49 -1.57 2.96 -4.37
N MET A 50 -1.44 4.28 -4.40
CA MET A 50 -0.38 4.97 -5.12
C MET A 50 0.47 5.73 -4.13
N ARG A 51 1.78 5.59 -4.24
CA ARG A 51 2.74 6.32 -3.42
C ARG A 51 3.58 7.20 -4.30
N PHE A 52 3.70 8.46 -3.91
CA PHE A 52 4.43 9.46 -4.69
C PHE A 52 5.66 9.93 -3.92
N ASP A 53 6.75 10.11 -4.65
CA ASP A 53 7.98 10.71 -4.13
C ASP A 53 8.52 10.00 -2.88
N PHE A 54 8.47 8.68 -2.88
CA PHE A 54 8.98 7.90 -1.75
C PHE A 54 10.47 7.57 -1.93
N ASP A 55 11.15 7.37 -0.80
CA ASP A 55 12.54 6.93 -0.77
C ASP A 55 12.60 5.40 -0.92
N PRO A 56 13.20 4.87 -2.00
CA PRO A 56 13.30 3.41 -2.19
C PRO A 56 14.01 2.70 -1.03
N SER A 57 15.00 3.33 -0.40
CA SER A 57 15.72 2.73 0.73
C SER A 57 14.82 2.58 1.94
N GLU A 58 14.01 3.58 2.25
CA GLU A 58 13.03 3.51 3.34
C GLU A 58 11.97 2.45 3.05
N MET A 59 11.50 2.39 1.82
CA MET A 59 10.50 1.40 1.43
C MET A 59 11.04 -0.02 1.57
N ALA A 60 12.31 -0.23 1.18
CA ALA A 60 12.95 -1.54 1.33
C ALA A 60 13.04 -1.96 2.80
N LYS A 61 13.33 -1.02 3.70
CA LYS A 61 13.36 -1.31 5.14
C LYS A 61 11.98 -1.74 5.64
N ARG A 62 10.93 -1.06 5.22
CA ARG A 62 9.55 -1.41 5.60
C ARG A 62 9.17 -2.81 5.10
N LEU A 63 9.56 -3.14 3.87
CA LEU A 63 9.28 -4.44 3.28
C LEU A 63 10.06 -5.59 3.94
N ASN A 64 11.14 -5.28 4.65
CA ASN A 64 11.94 -6.26 5.39
C ASN A 64 11.59 -6.34 6.88
N ASP A 65 10.60 -5.60 7.31
CA ASP A 65 10.10 -5.67 8.69
C ASP A 65 9.18 -6.88 8.83
N LEU A 66 9.70 -7.94 9.45
CA LEU A 66 8.98 -9.21 9.55
C LEU A 66 7.69 -9.11 10.34
N ASP A 67 7.66 -8.30 11.40
CA ASP A 67 6.44 -8.13 12.20
C ASP A 67 5.33 -7.48 11.39
N VAL A 68 5.69 -6.47 10.60
CA VAL A 68 4.75 -5.80 9.71
C VAL A 68 4.29 -6.74 8.61
N MET A 69 5.22 -7.51 8.04
CA MET A 69 4.87 -8.46 6.98
C MET A 69 3.88 -9.53 7.46
N GLU A 70 4.01 -9.97 8.72
CA GLU A 70 3.06 -10.91 9.31
C GLU A 70 1.66 -10.30 9.44
N MET A 71 1.58 -9.05 9.92
CA MET A 71 0.30 -8.35 10.03
C MET A 71 -0.35 -8.15 8.67
N VAL A 72 0.44 -7.77 7.68
CA VAL A 72 -0.05 -7.57 6.31
C VAL A 72 -0.55 -8.89 5.74
N ALA A 73 0.19 -9.98 5.96
CA ALA A 73 -0.17 -11.31 5.44
C ALA A 73 -1.49 -11.84 5.99
N GLU A 74 -1.93 -11.39 7.15
CA GLU A 74 -3.23 -11.78 7.70
C GLU A 74 -4.39 -11.22 6.89
N VAL A 75 -4.19 -10.10 6.23
CA VAL A 75 -5.23 -9.39 5.47
C VAL A 75 -5.03 -9.53 3.96
N VAL A 76 -3.78 -9.50 3.51
CA VAL A 76 -3.42 -9.44 2.09
C VAL A 76 -2.96 -10.79 1.58
N GLU A 77 -3.62 -11.29 0.54
CA GLU A 77 -3.22 -12.53 -0.13
C GLU A 77 -2.06 -12.31 -1.09
N LYS A 78 -2.14 -11.26 -1.90
CA LYS A 78 -1.07 -10.90 -2.83
C LYS A 78 -1.09 -9.42 -3.18
N ARG A 79 0.04 -8.93 -3.66
CA ARG A 79 0.19 -7.56 -4.14
C ARG A 79 0.85 -7.58 -5.51
N GLU A 80 0.41 -6.66 -6.36
CA GLU A 80 1.01 -6.43 -7.67
C GLU A 80 1.54 -5.00 -7.68
N MET A 81 2.85 -4.86 -7.84
CA MET A 81 3.52 -3.56 -7.75
C MET A 81 3.97 -3.09 -9.12
N PHE A 82 3.75 -1.81 -9.39
CA PHE A 82 4.12 -1.17 -10.65
C PHE A 82 4.89 0.10 -10.34
N SER A 83 6.08 0.24 -10.94
CA SER A 83 6.81 1.50 -10.88
C SER A 83 6.19 2.46 -11.88
N LEU A 84 6.02 3.70 -11.45
CA LEU A 84 5.47 4.75 -12.30
C LEU A 84 6.58 5.69 -12.71
N SER A 85 6.61 6.04 -13.98
CA SER A 85 7.51 7.06 -14.48
C SER A 85 6.72 8.11 -15.24
N SER A 86 7.21 9.35 -15.21
CA SER A 86 6.56 10.43 -15.94
C SER A 86 6.64 10.16 -17.44
N MET A 87 5.52 10.37 -18.13
CA MET A 87 5.52 10.32 -19.58
C MET A 87 6.11 11.62 -20.13
N GLN A 88 7.08 11.47 -20.99
CA GLN A 88 7.67 12.58 -21.73
C GLN A 88 6.93 12.73 -23.06
N ARG A 89 6.53 13.94 -23.36
CA ARG A 89 5.85 14.24 -24.61
C ARG A 89 6.51 15.38 -25.33
#